data_f5b8172f00600993b135c257f5cb029f
#
_entry.id   f5b8172f00600993b135c257f5cb029f
#
_cell.length_a   1.000
_cell.length_b   1.000
_cell.length_c   1.000
_cell.angle_alpha   90.00
_cell.angle_beta   90.00
_cell.angle_gamma   90.00
#
_symmetry.space_group_name_H-M   'P 1'
#
loop_
_entity.id
_entity.type
_entity.pdbx_description
1 polymer ?
#
loop_
_entity_poly.entity_id
_entity_poly.type
_entity_poly.pdbx_seq_one_letter_code
_entity_poly.pdbx_strand_id
1 'polypeptide(L)'
;LVFLLALAALVGSYLANKWMLKVFRENTVIFGAPIVEELLKTLPAYFLNRPIWHVHFLFGLGEALYDFFTGRRETGSGAAAAGLISHTLFGLLTDWIRKGTGWILPALAGAVFTHCAWNFIVMRAGRRN
;
A
#
# COMPACT_ATOMS: atom_id res chain seq x y z
N LEU A 1 18.54 -5.20 -1.69
CA LEU A 1 17.94 -4.74 -0.43
C LEU A 1 16.51 -4.21 -0.64
N VAL A 2 16.25 -3.33 -1.64
CA VAL A 2 14.89 -2.79 -1.91
C VAL A 2 13.87 -3.92 -2.11
N PHE A 3 14.20 -4.96 -2.87
CA PHE A 3 13.36 -6.14 -3.05
C PHE A 3 13.04 -6.86 -1.71
N LEU A 4 14.05 -7.01 -0.84
CA LEU A 4 13.85 -7.64 0.48
C LEU A 4 12.94 -6.79 1.37
N LEU A 5 13.05 -5.46 1.30
CA LEU A 5 12.16 -4.54 2.04
C LEU A 5 10.72 -4.66 1.54
N ALA A 6 10.52 -4.70 0.23
CA ALA A 6 9.19 -4.88 -0.35
C ALA A 6 8.58 -6.23 0.03
N LEU A 7 9.37 -7.31 -0.02
CA LEU A 7 8.93 -8.65 0.38
C LEU A 7 8.56 -8.68 1.87
N ALA A 8 9.39 -8.11 2.74
CA ALA A 8 9.11 -8.03 4.17
C ALA A 8 7.84 -7.21 4.44
N ALA A 9 7.63 -6.10 3.73
CA ALA A 9 6.40 -5.31 3.82
C ALA A 9 5.18 -6.13 3.38
N LEU A 10 5.24 -6.85 2.24
CA LEU A 10 4.15 -7.71 1.76
C LEU A 10 3.76 -8.78 2.79
N VAL A 11 4.75 -9.53 3.29
CA VAL A 11 4.51 -10.58 4.28
C VAL A 11 3.97 -9.99 5.59
N GLY A 12 4.59 -8.91 6.08
CA GLY A 12 4.18 -8.22 7.30
C GLY A 12 2.76 -7.67 7.21
N SER A 13 2.43 -7.02 6.10
CA SER A 13 1.08 -6.50 5.83
C SER A 13 0.06 -7.61 5.75
N TYR A 14 0.35 -8.69 5.02
CA TYR A 14 -0.55 -9.85 4.93
C TYR A 14 -0.88 -10.44 6.31
N LEU A 15 0.14 -10.64 7.16
CA LEU A 15 -0.05 -11.20 8.50
C LEU A 15 -0.83 -10.25 9.41
N ALA A 16 -0.50 -8.95 9.38
CA ALA A 16 -1.19 -7.93 10.16
C ALA A 16 -2.65 -7.78 9.70
N ASN A 17 -2.90 -7.73 8.40
CA ASN A 17 -4.24 -7.59 7.83
C ASN A 17 -5.10 -8.81 8.17
N LYS A 18 -4.56 -10.02 8.09
CA LYS A 18 -5.25 -11.26 8.48
C LYS A 18 -5.69 -11.25 9.94
N TRP A 19 -4.89 -10.68 10.83
CA TRP A 19 -5.24 -10.52 12.26
C TRP A 19 -6.26 -9.40 12.46
N MET A 20 -6.03 -8.22 11.89
CA MET A 20 -6.91 -7.06 12.03
C MET A 20 -8.32 -7.29 11.46
N LEU A 21 -8.45 -8.05 10.37
CA LEU A 21 -9.75 -8.40 9.77
C LEU A 21 -10.65 -9.17 10.73
N LYS A 22 -10.07 -9.97 11.62
CA LYS A 22 -10.82 -10.71 12.65
C LYS A 22 -11.43 -9.79 13.70
N VAL A 23 -10.77 -8.65 13.99
CA VAL A 23 -11.14 -7.72 15.06
C VAL A 23 -11.94 -6.53 14.51
N PHE A 24 -11.45 -5.88 13.45
CA PHE A 24 -11.97 -4.60 12.96
C PHE A 24 -12.79 -4.71 11.66
N ARG A 25 -12.88 -5.92 11.07
CA ARG A 25 -13.67 -6.20 9.85
C ARG A 25 -13.34 -5.22 8.71
N GLU A 26 -14.36 -4.57 8.12
CA GLU A 26 -14.22 -3.65 6.99
C GLU A 26 -13.38 -2.41 7.29
N ASN A 27 -13.38 -1.94 8.54
CA ASN A 27 -12.52 -0.81 8.94
C ASN A 27 -11.03 -1.14 8.78
N THR A 28 -10.66 -2.42 8.81
CA THR A 28 -9.29 -2.85 8.50
C THR A 28 -8.91 -2.45 7.09
N VAL A 29 -9.76 -2.71 6.10
CA VAL A 29 -9.43 -2.44 4.69
C VAL A 29 -9.30 -0.94 4.42
N ILE A 30 -10.16 -0.11 5.06
CA ILE A 30 -10.18 1.34 4.82
C ILE A 30 -9.07 2.06 5.57
N PHE A 31 -8.78 1.66 6.81
CA PHE A 31 -7.87 2.40 7.70
C PHE A 31 -6.69 1.56 8.18
N GLY A 32 -6.94 0.36 8.70
CA GLY A 32 -5.92 -0.47 9.33
C GLY A 32 -4.83 -0.93 8.35
N ALA A 33 -5.23 -1.50 7.24
CA ALA A 33 -4.32 -1.96 6.20
C ALA A 33 -3.45 -0.82 5.64
N PRO A 34 -4.03 0.32 5.19
CA PRO A 34 -3.22 1.45 4.73
C PRO A 34 -2.18 1.93 5.73
N ILE A 35 -2.54 2.05 7.01
CA ILE A 35 -1.60 2.49 8.05
C ILE A 35 -0.43 1.53 8.16
N VAL A 36 -0.71 0.23 8.30
CA VAL A 36 0.36 -0.78 8.46
C VAL A 36 1.23 -0.88 7.22
N GLU A 37 0.62 -0.89 6.04
CA GLU A 37 1.33 -0.99 4.78
C GLU A 37 2.25 0.21 4.54
N GLU A 38 1.75 1.43 4.74
CA GLU A 38 2.56 2.63 4.56
C GLU A 38 3.72 2.69 5.56
N LEU A 39 3.51 2.27 6.81
CA LEU A 39 4.57 2.15 7.80
C LEU A 39 5.65 1.15 7.37
N LEU A 40 5.26 -0.05 6.95
CA LEU A 40 6.18 -1.12 6.58
C LEU A 40 6.94 -0.84 5.28
N LYS A 41 6.35 -0.13 4.32
CA LYS A 41 7.00 0.27 3.07
C LYS A 41 7.96 1.45 3.28
N THR A 42 7.53 2.45 4.05
CA THR A 42 8.18 3.76 4.11
C THR A 42 9.30 3.80 5.14
N LEU A 43 9.05 3.38 6.39
CA LEU A 43 10.03 3.56 7.47
C LEU A 43 11.31 2.75 7.27
N PRO A 44 11.27 1.44 6.93
CA PRO A 44 12.50 0.69 6.69
C PRO A 44 13.30 1.24 5.50
N ALA A 45 12.62 1.68 4.42
CA ALA A 45 13.29 2.29 3.29
C ALA A 45 13.97 3.61 3.67
N TYR A 46 13.29 4.44 4.45
CA TYR A 46 13.83 5.71 4.94
C TYR A 46 15.07 5.50 5.82
N PHE A 47 14.97 4.67 6.87
CA PHE A 47 16.08 4.44 7.81
C PHE A 47 17.28 3.76 7.16
N LEU A 48 17.06 2.92 6.14
CA LEU A 48 18.12 2.26 5.40
C LEU A 48 18.59 3.07 4.17
N ASN A 49 18.13 4.32 4.06
CA ASN A 49 18.49 5.25 2.98
C ASN A 49 18.27 4.64 1.58
N ARG A 50 17.10 4.03 1.37
CA ARG A 50 16.68 3.44 0.09
C ARG A 50 15.56 4.25 -0.55
N PRO A 51 15.47 4.24 -1.89
CA PRO A 51 14.38 4.94 -2.59
C PRO A 51 13.03 4.38 -2.15
N ILE A 52 12.20 5.21 -1.50
CA ILE A 52 10.91 4.82 -0.94
C ILE A 52 9.97 4.35 -2.04
N TRP A 53 9.87 5.09 -3.15
CA TRP A 53 8.97 4.76 -4.24
C TRP A 53 9.28 3.39 -4.91
N HIS A 54 10.54 2.93 -4.91
CA HIS A 54 10.88 1.61 -5.40
C HIS A 54 10.27 0.50 -4.54
N VAL A 55 10.26 0.68 -3.20
CA VAL A 55 9.64 -0.30 -2.29
C VAL A 55 8.13 -0.34 -2.52
N HIS A 56 7.50 0.81 -2.69
CA HIS A 56 6.08 0.92 -3.01
C HIS A 56 5.73 0.27 -4.36
N PHE A 57 6.52 0.52 -5.39
CA PHE A 57 6.34 -0.11 -6.70
C PHE A 57 6.42 -1.63 -6.63
N LEU A 58 7.47 -2.17 -5.97
CA LEU A 58 7.63 -3.62 -5.82
C LEU A 58 6.56 -4.24 -4.92
N PHE A 59 6.11 -3.53 -3.90
CA PHE A 59 4.97 -3.93 -3.09
C PHE A 59 3.69 -4.03 -3.94
N GLY A 60 3.37 -2.97 -4.67
CA GLY A 60 2.21 -2.95 -5.58
C GLY A 60 2.29 -4.03 -6.65
N LEU A 61 3.49 -4.33 -7.17
CA LEU A 61 3.70 -5.43 -8.11
C LEU A 61 3.38 -6.80 -7.46
N GLY A 62 3.82 -7.00 -6.21
CA GLY A 62 3.53 -8.23 -5.47
C GLY A 62 2.03 -8.42 -5.22
N GLU A 63 1.32 -7.36 -4.81
CA GLU A 63 -0.13 -7.40 -4.66
C GLU A 63 -0.84 -7.62 -5.99
N ALA A 64 -0.41 -6.93 -7.04
CA ALA A 64 -0.97 -7.10 -8.38
C ALA A 64 -0.85 -8.55 -8.89
N LEU A 65 0.30 -9.19 -8.67
CA LEU A 65 0.49 -10.60 -8.98
C LEU A 65 -0.44 -11.50 -8.13
N TYR A 66 -0.54 -11.22 -6.83
CA TYR A 66 -1.45 -11.94 -5.96
C TYR A 66 -2.91 -11.83 -6.44
N ASP A 67 -3.39 -10.63 -6.73
CA ASP A 67 -4.75 -10.38 -7.21
C ASP A 67 -5.01 -11.02 -8.58
N PHE A 68 -4.02 -10.96 -9.47
CA PHE A 68 -4.13 -11.57 -10.78
C PHE A 68 -4.30 -13.09 -10.71
N PHE A 69 -3.57 -13.77 -9.80
CA PHE A 69 -3.64 -15.22 -9.67
C PHE A 69 -4.77 -15.71 -8.77
N THR A 70 -5.25 -14.92 -7.83
CA THR A 70 -6.27 -15.30 -6.84
C THR A 70 -7.64 -14.66 -7.09
N GLY A 71 -7.68 -13.56 -7.84
CA GLY A 71 -8.89 -12.81 -8.17
C GLY A 71 -9.78 -13.55 -9.19
N ARG A 72 -11.03 -13.10 -9.32
CA ARG A 72 -11.90 -13.55 -10.41
C ARG A 72 -11.34 -13.04 -11.73
N ARG A 73 -11.35 -13.89 -12.77
CA ARG A 73 -10.80 -13.58 -14.11
C ARG A 73 -11.31 -12.26 -14.69
N GLU A 74 -12.56 -11.89 -14.40
CA GLU A 74 -13.22 -10.69 -14.95
C GLU A 74 -12.78 -9.38 -14.24
N THR A 75 -12.34 -9.45 -12.99
CA THR A 75 -11.98 -8.27 -12.19
C THR A 75 -10.51 -8.23 -11.81
N GLY A 76 -9.81 -9.38 -11.83
CA GLY A 76 -8.44 -9.52 -11.32
C GLY A 76 -7.42 -8.63 -12.06
N SER A 77 -7.50 -8.51 -13.38
CA SER A 77 -6.56 -7.67 -14.15
C SER A 77 -6.75 -6.18 -13.87
N GLY A 78 -8.00 -5.73 -13.73
CA GLY A 78 -8.31 -4.34 -13.39
C GLY A 78 -7.87 -3.98 -11.96
N ALA A 79 -8.15 -4.86 -11.00
CA ALA A 79 -7.70 -4.70 -9.61
C ALA A 79 -6.17 -4.68 -9.51
N ALA A 80 -5.51 -5.63 -10.19
CA ALA A 80 -4.04 -5.71 -10.24
C ALA A 80 -3.42 -4.42 -10.81
N ALA A 81 -3.93 -3.91 -11.93
CA ALA A 81 -3.45 -2.66 -12.52
C ALA A 81 -3.68 -1.46 -11.59
N ALA A 82 -4.87 -1.36 -10.99
CA ALA A 82 -5.22 -0.28 -10.07
C ALA A 82 -4.33 -0.32 -8.81
N GLY A 83 -4.07 -1.49 -8.24
CA GLY A 83 -3.17 -1.68 -7.10
C GLY A 83 -1.75 -1.24 -7.43
N LEU A 84 -1.17 -1.72 -8.54
CA LEU A 84 0.18 -1.34 -8.96
C LEU A 84 0.32 0.17 -9.16
N ILE A 85 -0.64 0.79 -9.85
CA ILE A 85 -0.61 2.23 -10.14
C ILE A 85 -0.75 3.03 -8.84
N SER A 86 -1.72 2.70 -7.98
CA SER A 86 -1.97 3.43 -6.74
C SER A 86 -0.77 3.38 -5.79
N HIS A 87 -0.19 2.19 -5.55
CA HIS A 87 0.99 2.07 -4.69
C HIS A 87 2.21 2.82 -5.25
N THR A 88 2.40 2.79 -6.57
CA THR A 88 3.46 3.57 -7.20
C THR A 88 3.27 5.08 -6.97
N LEU A 89 2.05 5.57 -7.15
CA LEU A 89 1.72 6.99 -6.92
C LEU A 89 1.89 7.38 -5.45
N PHE A 90 1.49 6.53 -4.50
CA PHE A 90 1.70 6.79 -3.07
C PHE A 90 3.19 6.89 -2.74
N GLY A 91 4.02 6.00 -3.31
CA GLY A 91 5.47 6.05 -3.12
C GLY A 91 6.11 7.32 -3.70
N LEU A 92 5.70 7.74 -4.89
CA LEU A 92 6.15 8.98 -5.52
C LEU A 92 5.72 10.20 -4.70
N LEU A 93 4.48 10.24 -4.22
CA LEU A 93 3.96 11.30 -3.35
C LEU A 93 4.77 11.37 -2.05
N THR A 94 5.06 10.22 -1.44
CA THR A 94 5.87 10.13 -0.21
C THR A 94 7.26 10.72 -0.43
N ASP A 95 7.94 10.32 -1.50
CA ASP A 95 9.26 10.86 -1.84
C ASP A 95 9.21 12.36 -2.16
N TRP A 96 8.18 12.84 -2.84
CA TRP A 96 8.00 14.24 -3.15
C TRP A 96 7.79 15.09 -1.89
N ILE A 97 6.88 14.70 -0.98
CA ILE A 97 6.63 15.41 0.28
C ILE A 97 7.89 15.39 1.15
N ARG A 98 8.56 14.24 1.28
CA ARG A 98 9.80 14.11 2.05
C ARG A 98 10.90 15.06 1.54
N LYS A 99 11.09 15.13 0.23
CA LYS A 99 12.08 16.03 -0.37
C LYS A 99 11.73 17.51 -0.17
N GLY A 100 10.45 17.85 -0.28
CA GLY A 100 9.97 19.22 -0.10
C GLY A 100 9.99 19.70 1.34
N THR A 101 9.68 18.83 2.30
CA THR A 101 9.59 19.19 3.73
C THR A 101 10.87 18.88 4.52
N GLY A 102 11.70 17.95 4.03
CA GLY A 102 12.83 17.38 4.76
C GLY A 102 12.44 16.37 5.85
N TRP A 103 11.14 16.11 6.08
CA TRP A 103 10.63 15.31 7.18
C TRP A 103 9.87 14.09 6.70
N ILE A 104 10.07 12.95 7.38
CA ILE A 104 9.38 11.71 7.04
C ILE A 104 7.93 11.69 7.52
N LEU A 105 7.60 12.31 8.65
CA LEU A 105 6.26 12.26 9.23
C LEU A 105 5.19 12.88 8.34
N PRO A 106 5.35 14.09 7.77
CA PRO A 106 4.38 14.63 6.80
C PRO A 106 4.23 13.75 5.57
N ALA A 107 5.33 13.16 5.08
CA ALA A 107 5.31 12.27 3.93
C ALA A 107 4.51 11.00 4.21
N LEU A 108 4.76 10.36 5.36
CA LEU A 108 4.03 9.18 5.80
C LEU A 108 2.54 9.49 6.02
N ALA A 109 2.22 10.62 6.68
CA ALA A 109 0.83 11.03 6.88
C ALA A 109 0.09 11.26 5.54
N GLY A 110 0.74 11.88 4.57
CA GLY A 110 0.21 12.08 3.23
C GLY A 110 -0.06 10.76 2.51
N ALA A 111 0.88 9.80 2.58
CA ALA A 111 0.73 8.48 2.00
C ALA A 111 -0.45 7.71 2.64
N VAL A 112 -0.50 7.66 3.97
CA VAL A 112 -1.61 7.01 4.71
C VAL A 112 -2.95 7.63 4.33
N PHE A 113 -3.05 8.97 4.32
CA PHE A 113 -4.29 9.65 3.99
C PHE A 113 -4.78 9.32 2.58
N THR A 114 -3.90 9.42 1.59
CA THR A 114 -4.25 9.13 0.19
C THR A 114 -4.61 7.66 -0.02
N HIS A 115 -3.92 6.76 0.65
CA HIS A 115 -4.22 5.33 0.59
C HIS A 115 -5.57 5.00 1.25
N CYS A 116 -5.88 5.55 2.42
CA CYS A 116 -7.20 5.39 3.06
C CYS A 116 -8.32 5.94 2.16
N ALA A 117 -8.13 7.12 1.56
CA ALA A 117 -9.10 7.72 0.64
C ALA A 117 -9.32 6.83 -0.59
N TRP A 118 -8.24 6.28 -1.17
CA TRP A 118 -8.32 5.35 -2.29
C TRP A 118 -9.13 4.10 -1.94
N ASN A 119 -8.80 3.43 -0.84
CA ASN A 119 -9.52 2.22 -0.41
C ASN A 119 -10.99 2.49 -0.12
N PHE A 120 -11.30 3.63 0.49
CA PHE A 120 -12.68 4.05 0.72
C PHE A 120 -13.46 4.22 -0.60
N ILE A 121 -12.86 4.87 -1.62
CA ILE A 121 -13.47 5.07 -2.94
C ILE A 121 -13.70 3.73 -3.63
N VAL A 122 -12.69 2.86 -3.67
CA VAL A 122 -12.76 1.55 -4.32
C VAL A 122 -13.84 0.67 -3.67
N MET A 123 -13.88 0.62 -2.33
CA MET A 123 -14.91 -0.15 -1.62
C MET A 123 -16.32 0.38 -1.87
N ARG A 124 -16.51 1.70 -1.96
CA ARG A 124 -17.82 2.27 -2.31
C ARG A 124 -18.24 1.97 -3.75
N ALA A 125 -17.32 2.02 -4.68
CA ALA A 125 -17.57 1.69 -6.08
C ALA A 125 -17.97 0.21 -6.23
N GLY A 126 -17.25 -0.70 -5.57
CA GLY A 126 -17.54 -2.14 -5.61
C GLY A 126 -18.87 -2.56 -4.96
N ARG A 127 -19.47 -1.73 -4.09
CA ARG A 127 -20.80 -2.00 -3.50
C ARG A 127 -21.97 -1.58 -4.38
N ARG A 128 -21.73 -0.82 -5.44
CA ARG A 128 -22.78 -0.31 -6.34
C ARG A 128 -23.03 -1.21 -7.55
N ASN A 129 -22.17 -2.19 -7.75
CA ASN A 129 -22.27 -3.21 -8.80
C ASN A 129 -22.67 -4.57 -8.18
#